data_05b4af8483600c4c0cef6163baedbc6b
#
_entry.id   05b4af8483600c4c0cef6163baedbc6b
#
_cell.length_a   1.000
_cell.length_b   1.000
_cell.length_c   1.000
_cell.angle_alpha   90.00
_cell.angle_beta   90.00
_cell.angle_gamma   90.00
#
_symmetry.space_group_name_H-M   'P 1'
#
loop_
_entity.id
_entity.type
_entity.pdbx_description
1 polymer ?
#
loop_
_entity_poly.entity_id
_entity_poly.type
_entity_poly.pdbx_seq_one_letter_code
_entity_poly.pdbx_strand_id
1 'polypeptide(L)'
;SEITRPMAPGHFNAIFLSDCDALELPMIGTSDIHQPIQTDIDFARGQHRTMTFVFVRERSAEGIREALLHRRTAVYMDEKVIAEEQWLKELFEKSIDIEDIKRNEKSIVITLKNNSDLTFHLKKTRHNPGLVYFREYTIQPQCRHRIEIRLENNIQGGDINFEITNLYAAPNKGLTYSYKV
;
A
#
# COMPACT_ATOMS: atom_id res chain seq x y z
N SER A 1 12.31 -25.99 -11.21
CA SER A 1 11.46 -25.83 -12.41
C SER A 1 11.10 -24.36 -12.54
N GLU A 2 11.72 -23.67 -13.51
CA GLU A 2 11.39 -22.31 -13.89
C GLU A 2 9.95 -22.24 -14.40
N ILE A 3 9.09 -21.53 -13.69
CA ILE A 3 7.77 -21.17 -14.21
C ILE A 3 7.96 -19.84 -14.96
N THR A 4 8.56 -19.91 -16.14
CA THR A 4 8.59 -18.82 -17.10
C THR A 4 7.28 -18.79 -17.89
N ARG A 5 6.24 -18.12 -17.34
CA ARG A 5 5.14 -17.61 -18.16
C ARG A 5 5.17 -16.07 -18.06
N PRO A 6 5.16 -15.34 -19.18
CA PRO A 6 4.96 -13.90 -19.14
C PRO A 6 3.61 -13.65 -18.49
N MET A 7 3.63 -13.05 -17.31
CA MET A 7 2.39 -12.66 -16.62
C MET A 7 1.77 -11.51 -17.39
N ALA A 8 0.52 -11.68 -17.84
CA ALA A 8 -0.28 -10.58 -18.32
C ALA A 8 -0.37 -9.51 -17.21
N PRO A 9 -0.35 -8.20 -17.57
CA PRO A 9 -0.46 -7.14 -16.57
C PRO A 9 -1.68 -7.38 -15.68
N GLY A 10 -1.48 -7.53 -14.37
CA GLY A 10 -2.55 -7.64 -13.39
C GLY A 10 -2.81 -9.01 -12.78
N HIS A 11 -2.17 -10.08 -13.22
CA HIS A 11 -2.32 -11.40 -12.58
C HIS A 11 -1.14 -11.73 -11.66
N PHE A 12 -1.38 -11.65 -10.34
CA PHE A 12 -0.51 -12.29 -9.38
C PHE A 12 -0.70 -13.80 -9.43
N ASN A 13 0.41 -14.53 -9.43
CA ASN A 13 0.32 -15.96 -9.21
C ASN A 13 0.00 -16.21 -7.72
N ALA A 14 -1.27 -16.44 -7.41
CA ALA A 14 -1.77 -16.69 -6.06
C ALA A 14 -1.03 -17.83 -5.34
N ILE A 15 -0.53 -18.79 -6.10
CA ILE A 15 0.24 -19.93 -5.61
C ILE A 15 1.58 -19.47 -5.02
N PHE A 16 2.21 -18.44 -5.60
CA PHE A 16 3.52 -17.96 -5.18
C PHE A 16 3.52 -17.32 -3.78
N LEU A 17 2.47 -16.57 -3.45
CA LEU A 17 2.32 -15.98 -2.11
C LEU A 17 2.13 -17.04 -1.02
N SER A 18 1.28 -18.04 -1.28
CA SER A 18 1.04 -19.12 -0.31
C SER A 18 2.27 -20.00 -0.10
N ASP A 19 3.08 -20.20 -1.14
CA ASP A 19 4.28 -21.02 -1.05
C ASP A 19 5.40 -20.31 -0.28
N CYS A 20 5.57 -19.00 -0.48
CA CYS A 20 6.51 -18.20 0.30
C CYS A 20 6.15 -18.20 1.79
N ASP A 21 4.87 -18.07 2.12
CA ASP A 21 4.39 -18.11 3.50
C ASP A 21 4.57 -19.49 4.13
N ALA A 22 4.23 -20.55 3.41
CA ALA A 22 4.35 -21.92 3.89
C ALA A 22 5.82 -22.36 4.10
N LEU A 23 6.74 -21.81 3.31
CA LEU A 23 8.17 -22.10 3.39
C LEU A 23 8.96 -21.09 4.22
N GLU A 24 8.29 -20.10 4.80
CA GLU A 24 8.91 -19.00 5.56
C GLU A 24 10.02 -18.27 4.80
N LEU A 25 9.87 -18.11 3.48
CA LEU A 25 10.82 -17.44 2.61
C LEU A 25 10.48 -15.97 2.39
N PRO A 26 11.48 -15.08 2.25
CA PRO A 26 11.24 -13.70 1.86
C PRO A 26 10.71 -13.61 0.43
N MET A 27 9.75 -12.72 0.19
CA MET A 27 9.32 -12.39 -1.16
C MET A 27 10.33 -11.45 -1.82
N ILE A 28 10.77 -11.81 -3.03
CA ILE A 28 11.69 -10.99 -3.82
C ILE A 28 11.10 -10.82 -5.22
N GLY A 29 10.90 -9.57 -5.63
CA GLY A 29 10.50 -9.21 -6.98
C GLY A 29 11.70 -8.81 -7.81
N THR A 30 11.84 -9.40 -8.98
CA THR A 30 12.88 -9.06 -9.96
C THR A 30 12.25 -8.66 -11.28
N SER A 31 12.95 -7.86 -12.07
CA SER A 31 12.40 -7.31 -13.31
C SER A 31 12.60 -8.24 -14.51
N ASP A 32 13.47 -9.25 -14.41
CA ASP A 32 13.86 -10.16 -15.51
C ASP A 32 14.20 -9.43 -16.83
N ILE A 33 14.79 -8.23 -16.72
CA ILE A 33 15.03 -7.36 -17.87
C ILE A 33 16.37 -7.69 -18.52
N HIS A 34 16.33 -7.85 -19.85
CA HIS A 34 17.47 -8.15 -20.71
C HIS A 34 17.90 -6.97 -21.59
N GLN A 35 17.15 -5.87 -21.58
CA GLN A 35 17.40 -4.65 -22.35
C GLN A 35 17.82 -3.48 -21.46
N PRO A 36 18.50 -2.44 -21.99
CA PRO A 36 18.77 -1.23 -21.25
C PRO A 36 17.47 -0.62 -20.68
N ILE A 37 17.53 -0.13 -19.44
CA ILE A 37 16.34 0.32 -18.70
C ILE A 37 15.55 1.41 -19.45
N GLN A 38 16.27 2.27 -20.18
CA GLN A 38 15.67 3.39 -20.91
C GLN A 38 14.78 2.97 -22.08
N THR A 39 14.90 1.72 -22.55
CA THR A 39 14.07 1.20 -23.67
C THR A 39 12.73 0.68 -23.20
N ASP A 40 12.61 0.30 -21.92
CA ASP A 40 11.43 -0.38 -21.40
C ASP A 40 10.63 0.48 -20.41
N ILE A 41 11.28 1.49 -19.81
CA ILE A 41 10.72 2.24 -18.69
C ILE A 41 10.77 3.73 -18.97
N ASP A 42 9.61 4.37 -18.93
CA ASP A 42 9.48 5.83 -18.98
C ASP A 42 9.47 6.41 -17.56
N PHE A 43 10.64 6.74 -17.05
CA PHE A 43 10.78 7.36 -15.73
C PHE A 43 10.10 8.73 -15.63
N ALA A 44 9.97 9.46 -16.73
CA ALA A 44 9.29 10.74 -16.73
C ALA A 44 7.78 10.62 -16.48
N ARG A 45 7.22 9.44 -16.76
CA ARG A 45 5.83 9.10 -16.44
C ARG A 45 5.67 8.35 -15.11
N GLY A 46 6.73 8.30 -14.30
CA GLY A 46 6.70 7.60 -13.01
C GLY A 46 6.69 6.08 -13.11
N GLN A 47 7.00 5.52 -14.29
CA GLN A 47 7.11 4.07 -14.43
C GLN A 47 8.36 3.55 -13.71
N HIS A 48 8.24 2.37 -13.10
CA HIS A 48 9.32 1.68 -12.43
C HIS A 48 9.33 0.21 -12.82
N ARG A 49 10.53 -0.38 -12.80
CA ARG A 49 10.66 -1.84 -12.89
C ARG A 49 10.11 -2.48 -11.61
N THR A 50 9.76 -3.76 -11.72
CA THR A 50 9.55 -4.58 -10.52
C THR A 50 10.80 -4.50 -9.64
N MET A 51 10.61 -4.20 -8.37
CA MET A 51 11.68 -4.06 -7.38
C MET A 51 11.25 -4.62 -6.03
N THR A 52 12.23 -4.90 -5.19
CA THR A 52 12.02 -5.34 -3.82
C THR A 52 12.33 -4.18 -2.87
N PHE A 53 11.36 -3.80 -2.05
CA PHE A 53 11.61 -2.99 -0.86
C PHE A 53 12.13 -3.89 0.25
N VAL A 54 13.17 -3.43 0.94
CA VAL A 54 13.75 -4.13 2.09
C VAL A 54 13.64 -3.22 3.31
N PHE A 55 12.90 -3.65 4.32
CA PHE A 55 12.69 -2.87 5.55
C PHE A 55 13.84 -3.11 6.52
N VAL A 56 14.83 -2.24 6.48
CA VAL A 56 16.05 -2.33 7.28
C VAL A 56 15.98 -1.44 8.52
N ARG A 57 16.61 -1.87 9.59
CA ARG A 57 16.82 -1.03 10.78
C ARG A 57 18.00 -0.08 10.59
N GLU A 58 18.99 -0.54 9.82
CA GLU A 58 20.21 0.20 9.52
C GLU A 58 20.57 0.05 8.05
N ARG A 59 21.03 1.12 7.41
CA ARG A 59 21.49 1.12 6.02
C ARG A 59 22.90 0.54 5.91
N SER A 60 22.98 -0.80 6.03
CA SER A 60 24.22 -1.56 5.92
C SER A 60 23.96 -2.88 5.19
N ALA A 61 25.01 -3.53 4.72
CA ALA A 61 24.89 -4.85 4.12
C ALA A 61 24.35 -5.89 5.12
N GLU A 62 24.75 -5.78 6.39
CA GLU A 62 24.27 -6.65 7.46
C GLU A 62 22.79 -6.37 7.78
N GLY A 63 22.36 -5.09 7.77
CA GLY A 63 20.96 -4.72 7.93
C GLY A 63 20.08 -5.27 6.81
N ILE A 64 20.56 -5.28 5.55
CA ILE A 64 19.86 -5.90 4.42
C ILE A 64 19.77 -7.41 4.63
N ARG A 65 20.90 -8.06 4.96
CA ARG A 65 20.93 -9.50 5.21
C ARG A 65 19.98 -9.90 6.33
N GLU A 66 19.99 -9.19 7.44
CA GLU A 66 19.10 -9.41 8.57
C GLU A 66 17.63 -9.24 8.16
N ALA A 67 17.29 -8.20 7.40
CA ALA A 67 15.94 -7.97 6.92
C ALA A 67 15.45 -9.10 6.00
N LEU A 68 16.30 -9.60 5.09
CA LEU A 68 15.97 -10.73 4.22
C LEU A 68 15.71 -12.00 5.03
N LEU A 69 16.57 -12.30 6.01
CA LEU A 69 16.40 -13.48 6.88
C LEU A 69 15.11 -13.42 7.73
N HIS A 70 14.64 -12.22 8.05
CA HIS A 70 13.42 -12.01 8.82
C HIS A 70 12.22 -11.66 7.93
N ARG A 71 12.28 -11.91 6.62
CA ARG A 71 11.18 -11.71 5.67
C ARG A 71 10.63 -10.28 5.63
N ARG A 72 11.45 -9.29 6.01
CA ARG A 72 11.07 -7.87 5.97
C ARG A 72 11.24 -7.31 4.56
N THR A 73 10.43 -7.81 3.64
CA THR A 73 10.44 -7.44 2.22
C THR A 73 9.05 -7.15 1.69
N ALA A 74 8.98 -6.33 0.65
CA ALA A 74 7.78 -6.14 -0.15
C ALA A 74 8.16 -6.05 -1.63
N VAL A 75 7.32 -6.59 -2.50
CA VAL A 75 7.48 -6.48 -3.94
C VAL A 75 6.66 -5.30 -4.45
N TYR A 76 7.31 -4.40 -5.19
CA TYR A 76 6.65 -3.31 -5.89
C TYR A 76 6.61 -3.59 -7.40
N MET A 77 5.42 -3.53 -7.99
CA MET A 77 5.20 -3.76 -9.41
C MET A 77 3.90 -3.06 -9.86
N ASP A 78 3.97 -2.25 -10.92
CA ASP A 78 2.79 -1.58 -11.50
C ASP A 78 1.91 -0.88 -10.46
N GLU A 79 2.50 0.00 -9.64
CA GLU A 79 1.84 0.73 -8.55
C GLU A 79 1.25 -0.17 -7.43
N LYS A 80 1.51 -1.46 -7.45
CA LYS A 80 1.07 -2.43 -6.45
C LYS A 80 2.22 -2.80 -5.53
N VAL A 81 1.92 -2.93 -4.25
CA VAL A 81 2.85 -3.45 -3.25
C VAL A 81 2.31 -4.74 -2.69
N ILE A 82 3.14 -5.76 -2.64
CA ILE A 82 2.79 -7.09 -2.14
C ILE A 82 3.73 -7.43 -0.99
N ALA A 83 3.18 -7.68 0.18
CA ALA A 83 3.95 -8.10 1.35
C ALA A 83 3.04 -8.76 2.38
N GLU A 84 3.63 -9.27 3.45
CA GLU A 84 2.89 -9.63 4.65
C GLU A 84 2.13 -8.41 5.20
N GLU A 85 0.95 -8.63 5.75
CA GLU A 85 0.04 -7.57 6.21
C GLU A 85 0.72 -6.58 7.18
N GLN A 86 1.57 -7.10 8.07
CA GLN A 86 2.32 -6.27 9.02
C GLN A 86 3.22 -5.25 8.32
N TRP A 87 3.93 -5.64 7.25
CA TRP A 87 4.84 -4.74 6.52
C TRP A 87 4.10 -3.74 5.65
N LEU A 88 2.96 -4.13 5.09
CA LEU A 88 2.08 -3.20 4.36
C LEU A 88 1.50 -2.15 5.31
N LYS A 89 1.11 -2.54 6.50
CA LYS A 89 0.62 -1.63 7.53
C LYS A 89 1.70 -0.64 7.95
N GLU A 90 2.89 -1.12 8.28
CA GLU A 90 4.05 -0.29 8.60
C GLU A 90 4.39 0.68 7.46
N LEU A 91 4.41 0.20 6.22
CA LEU A 91 4.65 1.02 5.04
C LEU A 91 3.63 2.14 4.93
N PHE A 92 2.34 1.82 5.05
CA PHE A 92 1.27 2.80 4.95
C PHE A 92 1.34 3.83 6.09
N GLU A 93 1.48 3.39 7.33
CA GLU A 93 1.57 4.25 8.51
C GLU A 93 2.80 5.17 8.51
N LYS A 94 3.92 4.73 7.92
CA LYS A 94 5.12 5.57 7.77
C LYS A 94 5.05 6.50 6.55
N SER A 95 4.20 6.19 5.59
CA SER A 95 4.01 7.01 4.39
C SER A 95 2.99 8.13 4.59
N ILE A 96 1.98 7.91 5.43
CA ILE A 96 0.84 8.82 5.59
C ILE A 96 0.83 9.45 6.97
N ASP A 97 1.02 10.75 7.02
CA ASP A 97 0.82 11.56 8.22
C ASP A 97 -0.60 12.16 8.25
N ILE A 98 -1.19 12.21 9.44
CA ILE A 98 -2.36 13.03 9.70
C ILE A 98 -1.85 14.41 10.15
N GLU A 99 -1.88 15.39 9.23
CA GLU A 99 -1.38 16.74 9.54
C GLU A 99 -2.40 17.57 10.36
N ASP A 100 -3.70 17.36 10.13
CA ASP A 100 -4.74 18.16 10.76
C ASP A 100 -6.08 17.43 10.79
N ILE A 101 -6.83 17.65 11.87
CA ILE A 101 -8.23 17.20 12.00
C ILE A 101 -9.06 18.38 12.48
N LYS A 102 -9.90 18.92 11.58
CA LYS A 102 -10.87 19.97 11.88
C LYS A 102 -12.25 19.37 12.09
N ARG A 103 -12.87 19.75 13.18
CA ARG A 103 -14.21 19.27 13.54
C ARG A 103 -15.15 20.45 13.76
N ASN A 104 -16.37 20.29 13.29
CA ASN A 104 -17.51 21.12 13.67
C ASN A 104 -18.72 20.21 13.95
N GLU A 105 -19.88 20.83 14.25
CA GLU A 105 -21.09 20.07 14.59
C GLU A 105 -21.61 19.15 13.48
N LYS A 106 -21.26 19.42 12.23
CA LYS A 106 -21.82 18.75 11.04
C LYS A 106 -20.77 17.95 10.24
N SER A 107 -19.49 18.20 10.50
CA SER A 107 -18.44 17.54 9.70
C SER A 107 -17.10 17.40 10.43
N ILE A 108 -16.33 16.43 9.99
CA ILE A 108 -14.93 16.24 10.33
C ILE A 108 -14.13 16.28 9.02
N VAL A 109 -13.06 17.05 9.00
CA VAL A 109 -12.14 17.13 7.87
C VAL A 109 -10.78 16.68 8.33
N ILE A 110 -10.29 15.61 7.74
CA ILE A 110 -8.94 15.06 7.98
C ILE A 110 -8.05 15.50 6.83
N THR A 111 -6.92 16.10 7.15
CA THR A 111 -5.86 16.39 6.18
C THR A 111 -4.76 15.37 6.33
N LEU A 112 -4.61 14.52 5.32
CA LEU A 112 -3.55 13.54 5.21
C LEU A 112 -2.42 14.11 4.35
N LYS A 113 -1.18 13.77 4.68
CA LYS A 113 -0.02 14.03 3.83
C LYS A 113 0.67 12.71 3.49
N ASN A 114 0.82 12.46 2.21
CA ASN A 114 1.65 11.36 1.73
C ASN A 114 3.09 11.86 1.57
N ASN A 115 4.00 11.31 2.36
CA ASN A 115 5.43 11.63 2.33
C ASN A 115 6.24 10.63 1.50
N SER A 116 5.58 9.67 0.85
CA SER A 116 6.22 8.67 0.02
C SER A 116 6.05 8.95 -1.47
N ASP A 117 6.76 8.20 -2.30
CA ASP A 117 6.62 8.21 -3.76
C ASP A 117 5.56 7.20 -4.25
N LEU A 118 4.78 6.61 -3.33
CA LEU A 118 3.73 5.66 -3.63
C LEU A 118 2.37 6.35 -3.74
N THR A 119 1.55 5.91 -4.68
CA THR A 119 0.11 6.22 -4.71
C THR A 119 -0.63 5.25 -3.81
N PHE A 120 -1.67 5.70 -3.10
CA PHE A 120 -2.57 4.83 -2.33
C PHE A 120 -4.00 4.99 -2.80
N HIS A 121 -4.65 3.86 -3.10
CA HIS A 121 -6.05 3.78 -3.50
C HIS A 121 -6.89 3.23 -2.35
N LEU A 122 -7.66 4.11 -1.72
CA LEU A 122 -8.52 3.76 -0.59
C LEU A 122 -9.95 3.53 -1.09
N LYS A 123 -10.53 2.42 -0.70
CA LYS A 123 -11.93 2.07 -0.98
C LYS A 123 -12.67 1.80 0.33
N LYS A 124 -13.77 2.51 0.56
CA LYS A 124 -14.63 2.30 1.72
C LYS A 124 -15.15 0.87 1.75
N THR A 125 -14.94 0.18 2.87
CA THR A 125 -15.33 -1.24 3.02
C THR A 125 -16.63 -1.43 3.79
N ARG A 126 -16.97 -0.50 4.69
CA ARG A 126 -18.14 -0.62 5.56
C ARG A 126 -19.01 0.63 5.50
N HIS A 127 -20.32 0.42 5.51
CA HIS A 127 -21.26 1.49 5.78
C HIS A 127 -21.28 1.76 7.29
N ASN A 128 -21.00 3.01 7.67
CA ASN A 128 -21.05 3.45 9.06
C ASN A 128 -22.25 4.40 9.20
N PRO A 129 -23.32 4.01 9.89
CA PRO A 129 -24.49 4.86 10.09
C PRO A 129 -24.07 6.21 10.69
N GLY A 130 -24.50 7.30 10.04
CA GLY A 130 -24.19 8.64 10.48
C GLY A 130 -22.83 9.22 10.06
N LEU A 131 -21.93 8.43 9.44
CA LEU A 131 -20.69 8.92 8.83
C LEU A 131 -20.78 8.84 7.31
N VAL A 132 -20.94 10.00 6.66
CA VAL A 132 -21.08 10.09 5.21
C VAL A 132 -19.80 10.65 4.60
N TYR A 133 -19.09 9.83 3.83
CA TYR A 133 -17.86 10.17 3.14
C TYR A 133 -17.76 9.42 1.81
N PHE A 134 -16.87 9.86 0.91
CA PHE A 134 -16.73 9.27 -0.41
C PHE A 134 -16.36 7.79 -0.35
N ARG A 135 -16.71 7.08 -1.40
CA ARG A 135 -16.48 5.65 -1.52
C ARG A 135 -15.02 5.34 -1.82
N GLU A 136 -14.36 6.19 -2.57
CA GLU A 136 -12.99 5.98 -3.06
C GLU A 136 -12.17 7.26 -2.96
N TYR A 137 -10.89 7.11 -2.63
CA TYR A 137 -9.90 8.18 -2.62
C TYR A 137 -8.61 7.69 -3.26
N THR A 138 -7.93 8.59 -3.97
CA THR A 138 -6.57 8.37 -4.45
C THR A 138 -5.66 9.40 -3.79
N ILE A 139 -4.71 8.92 -2.99
CA ILE A 139 -3.72 9.76 -2.31
C ILE A 139 -2.44 9.71 -3.14
N GLN A 140 -2.16 10.81 -3.84
CA GLN A 140 -1.01 10.92 -4.73
C GLN A 140 0.31 11.04 -3.94
N PRO A 141 1.46 10.66 -4.54
CA PRO A 141 2.78 10.83 -3.97
C PRO A 141 3.05 12.29 -3.58
N GLN A 142 3.73 12.50 -2.46
CA GLN A 142 4.20 13.80 -1.97
C GLN A 142 3.11 14.88 -1.84
N CYS A 143 1.83 14.47 -1.84
CA CYS A 143 0.68 15.37 -1.85
C CYS A 143 -0.11 15.35 -0.54
N ARG A 144 -0.84 16.46 -0.31
CA ARG A 144 -1.88 16.54 0.71
C ARG A 144 -3.22 16.09 0.13
N HIS A 145 -3.97 15.36 0.93
CA HIS A 145 -5.31 14.91 0.57
C HIS A 145 -6.28 15.21 1.72
N ARG A 146 -7.50 15.64 1.39
CA ARG A 146 -8.54 15.94 2.39
C ARG A 146 -9.64 14.89 2.29
N ILE A 147 -9.97 14.29 3.44
CA ILE A 147 -11.13 13.43 3.62
C ILE A 147 -12.17 14.23 4.42
N GLU A 148 -13.28 14.54 3.79
CA GLU A 148 -14.40 15.19 4.44
C GLU A 148 -15.46 14.16 4.81
N ILE A 149 -15.87 14.17 6.07
CA ILE A 149 -16.85 13.26 6.65
C ILE A 149 -18.00 14.09 7.19
N ARG A 150 -19.18 13.98 6.59
CA ARG A 150 -20.39 14.60 7.10
C ARG A 150 -20.98 13.76 8.24
N LEU A 151 -21.35 14.41 9.34
CA LEU A 151 -21.96 13.79 10.50
C LEU A 151 -23.49 13.88 10.38
N GLU A 152 -24.17 12.75 10.53
CA GLU A 152 -25.64 12.65 10.54
C GLU A 152 -26.09 12.00 11.86
N ASN A 153 -27.38 12.14 12.21
CA ASN A 153 -27.98 11.52 13.39
C ASN A 153 -27.32 11.93 14.73
N ASN A 154 -26.77 13.15 14.82
CA ASN A 154 -26.12 13.70 16.02
C ASN A 154 -24.95 12.85 16.56
N ILE A 155 -24.31 12.05 15.71
CA ILE A 155 -23.11 11.32 16.13
C ILE A 155 -21.91 12.26 16.24
N GLN A 156 -20.99 11.91 17.14
CA GLN A 156 -19.80 12.73 17.42
C GLN A 156 -18.54 12.21 16.73
N GLY A 157 -18.60 11.04 16.07
CA GLY A 157 -17.47 10.40 15.41
C GLY A 157 -17.67 8.90 15.31
N GLY A 158 -16.60 8.18 14.99
CA GLY A 158 -16.60 6.72 14.84
C GLY A 158 -15.44 6.25 13.98
N ASP A 159 -15.46 5.01 13.56
CA ASP A 159 -14.42 4.46 12.74
C ASP A 159 -14.76 4.58 11.25
N ILE A 160 -13.84 5.13 10.46
CA ILE A 160 -13.91 5.06 9.00
C ILE A 160 -13.01 3.93 8.52
N ASN A 161 -13.55 3.05 7.68
CA ASN A 161 -12.90 1.80 7.30
C ASN A 161 -12.63 1.79 5.80
N PHE A 162 -11.38 1.48 5.44
CA PHE A 162 -10.93 1.39 4.07
C PHE A 162 -10.21 0.08 3.79
N GLU A 163 -10.29 -0.34 2.56
CA GLU A 163 -9.34 -1.24 1.94
C GLU A 163 -8.38 -0.40 1.09
N ILE A 164 -7.08 -0.58 1.27
CA ILE A 164 -6.06 0.02 0.42
C ILE A 164 -5.81 -0.98 -0.70
N THR A 165 -6.46 -0.76 -1.84
CA THR A 165 -6.65 -1.77 -2.89
C THR A 165 -5.40 -2.09 -3.70
N ASN A 166 -4.36 -1.26 -3.60
CA ASN A 166 -3.06 -1.50 -4.23
C ASN A 166 -1.95 -1.96 -3.27
N LEU A 167 -2.30 -2.24 -2.01
CA LEU A 167 -1.44 -2.92 -1.03
C LEU A 167 -1.97 -4.33 -0.78
N TYR A 168 -1.36 -5.34 -1.37
CA TYR A 168 -1.85 -6.72 -1.37
C TYR A 168 -1.25 -7.54 -0.24
N ALA A 169 -2.06 -7.87 0.77
CA ALA A 169 -1.70 -8.78 1.86
C ALA A 169 -1.94 -10.25 1.50
N ALA A 170 -2.80 -10.52 0.52
CA ALA A 170 -3.09 -11.83 -0.05
C ALA A 170 -3.62 -11.67 -1.48
N PRO A 171 -3.76 -12.74 -2.25
CA PRO A 171 -4.36 -12.69 -3.58
C PRO A 171 -5.73 -12.01 -3.57
N ASN A 172 -5.88 -10.95 -4.36
CA ASN A 172 -7.13 -10.17 -4.47
C ASN A 172 -7.65 -9.56 -3.16
N LYS A 173 -6.78 -9.42 -2.14
CA LYS A 173 -7.13 -8.82 -0.86
C LYS A 173 -6.19 -7.67 -0.55
N GLY A 174 -6.72 -6.45 -0.57
CA GLY A 174 -6.01 -5.25 -0.14
C GLY A 174 -5.85 -5.17 1.38
N LEU A 175 -4.95 -4.28 1.82
CA LEU A 175 -4.77 -3.99 3.24
C LEU A 175 -6.01 -3.29 3.81
N THR A 176 -6.61 -3.87 4.83
CA THR A 176 -7.71 -3.22 5.55
C THR A 176 -7.15 -2.25 6.60
N TYR A 177 -7.67 -1.03 6.60
CA TYR A 177 -7.23 0.01 7.52
C TYR A 177 -8.42 0.81 8.09
N SER A 178 -8.32 1.20 9.36
CA SER A 178 -9.36 1.93 10.07
C SER A 178 -8.78 3.17 10.74
N TYR A 179 -9.45 4.32 10.52
CA TYR A 179 -9.18 5.55 11.24
C TYR A 179 -10.32 5.85 12.21
N LYS A 180 -9.97 6.16 13.45
CA LYS A 180 -10.92 6.66 14.43
C LYS A 180 -11.03 8.19 14.32
N VAL A 181 -12.23 8.68 14.09
CA VAL A 181 -12.54 10.10 13.89
C VAL A 181 -13.50 10.65 14.94
#